data_f63232cc6ce09ccc2a94ec7930fc5fae
#
_entry.id   f63232cc6ce09ccc2a94ec7930fc5fae
#
_cell.length_a   1.000
_cell.length_b   1.000
_cell.length_c   1.000
_cell.angle_alpha   90.00
_cell.angle_beta   90.00
_cell.angle_gamma   90.00
#
_symmetry.space_group_name_H-M   'P 1'
#
loop_
_entity.id
_entity.type
_entity.pdbx_description
1 polymer ?
#
loop_
_entity_poly.entity_id
_entity_poly.type
_entity_poly.pdbx_seq_one_letter_code
_entity_poly.pdbx_strand_id
1 'polypeptide(L)'
;MNFLILLLATLVAATPIPRELAQVRPRGTVLKASAADPKLIPVTDELVFNVPLETFVARRNKQDPAALDFASDNCTTAPDNPLGFPFTPGCNRHDFGYQNFQAQGRFTVENKQKIDDNLEKDLKHQCTTVNILKRPVCNGLAEVYHVAVRKFGGLDDIQVKRDDALEAEYQEKLATYKALEAEYLRLKARSG
;
A
#
# COMPACT_ATOMS: atom_id res chain seq x y z
N MET A 1 -52.72 -51.20 23.46
CA MET A 1 -51.29 -51.41 23.14
C MET A 1 -50.70 -50.04 22.89
N ASN A 2 -50.09 -49.43 23.94
CA ASN A 2 -49.53 -48.11 23.92
C ASN A 2 -48.02 -48.25 23.63
N PHE A 3 -47.56 -47.74 22.48
CA PHE A 3 -46.13 -47.63 22.20
C PHE A 3 -45.64 -46.24 22.65
N LEU A 4 -44.86 -46.24 23.71
CA LEU A 4 -44.18 -45.07 24.26
C LEU A 4 -42.86 -44.89 23.48
N ILE A 5 -42.79 -43.87 22.62
CA ILE A 5 -41.55 -43.54 21.93
C ILE A 5 -40.73 -42.62 22.84
N LEU A 6 -39.62 -43.15 23.37
CA LEU A 6 -38.59 -42.37 24.08
C LEU A 6 -37.74 -41.63 23.06
N LEU A 7 -37.87 -40.29 23.02
CA LEU A 7 -36.94 -39.40 22.32
C LEU A 7 -35.70 -39.18 23.21
N LEU A 8 -34.59 -39.80 22.85
CA LEU A 8 -33.26 -39.48 23.39
C LEU A 8 -32.74 -38.20 22.74
N ALA A 9 -32.81 -37.09 23.44
CA ALA A 9 -32.14 -35.85 23.06
C ALA A 9 -30.65 -35.97 23.39
N THR A 10 -29.79 -36.12 22.36
CA THR A 10 -28.36 -36.05 22.51
C THR A 10 -27.95 -34.59 22.64
N LEU A 11 -27.51 -34.17 23.83
CA LEU A 11 -26.86 -32.89 24.06
C LEU A 11 -25.49 -32.91 23.37
N VAL A 12 -25.37 -32.22 22.23
CA VAL A 12 -24.06 -31.93 21.64
C VAL A 12 -23.46 -30.78 22.46
N ALA A 13 -22.50 -31.11 23.31
CA ALA A 13 -21.70 -30.11 24.00
C ALA A 13 -20.90 -29.31 22.97
N ALA A 14 -21.24 -28.04 22.78
CA ALA A 14 -20.43 -27.10 21.99
C ALA A 14 -19.12 -26.88 22.72
N THR A 15 -18.03 -27.45 22.21
CA THR A 15 -16.68 -27.13 22.67
C THR A 15 -16.36 -25.69 22.32
N PRO A 16 -15.87 -24.86 23.27
CA PRO A 16 -15.46 -23.50 22.95
C PRO A 16 -14.28 -23.55 22.00
N ILE A 17 -14.41 -22.91 20.85
CA ILE A 17 -13.32 -22.70 19.86
C ILE A 17 -12.20 -21.92 20.56
N PRO A 18 -10.94 -22.42 20.54
CA PRO A 18 -9.84 -21.67 21.13
C PRO A 18 -9.75 -20.27 20.48
N ARG A 19 -9.65 -19.26 21.34
CA ARG A 19 -9.60 -17.83 20.97
C ARG A 19 -8.38 -17.45 20.12
N GLU A 20 -7.53 -18.40 19.80
CA GLU A 20 -6.27 -18.23 19.07
C GLU A 20 -6.42 -18.23 17.54
N LEU A 21 -7.61 -18.53 16.99
CA LEU A 21 -7.85 -18.57 15.54
C LEU A 21 -8.53 -17.30 14.97
N ALA A 22 -8.71 -16.26 15.78
CA ALA A 22 -9.41 -15.04 15.38
C ALA A 22 -8.52 -13.94 14.80
N GLN A 23 -7.27 -14.23 14.37
CA GLN A 23 -6.40 -13.25 13.74
C GLN A 23 -5.83 -13.74 12.39
N VAL A 24 -6.66 -14.33 11.56
CA VAL A 24 -6.30 -14.50 10.15
C VAL A 24 -6.74 -13.23 9.42
N ARG A 25 -5.85 -12.24 9.36
CA ARG A 25 -6.00 -11.10 8.46
C ARG A 25 -5.91 -11.61 7.02
N PRO A 26 -6.82 -11.25 6.12
CA PRO A 26 -6.72 -11.62 4.71
C PRO A 26 -5.50 -10.93 4.09
N ARG A 27 -4.56 -11.73 3.57
CA ARG A 27 -3.26 -11.35 2.98
C ARG A 27 -2.33 -10.63 3.95
N GLY A 28 -1.98 -11.34 5.07
CA GLY A 28 -1.09 -10.82 6.07
C GLY A 28 0.37 -10.90 5.65
N THR A 29 0.97 -9.78 5.38
CA THR A 29 2.37 -9.60 5.73
C THR A 29 2.45 -9.83 7.24
N VAL A 30 3.13 -10.89 7.69
CA VAL A 30 3.43 -11.07 9.11
C VAL A 30 4.33 -9.92 9.51
N LEU A 31 3.80 -8.97 10.29
CA LEU A 31 4.59 -7.82 10.74
C LEU A 31 5.80 -8.32 11.52
N LYS A 32 6.97 -7.77 11.21
CA LYS A 32 8.20 -8.13 11.90
C LYS A 32 8.15 -7.64 13.35
N ALA A 33 8.04 -8.56 14.30
CA ALA A 33 7.89 -8.24 15.72
C ALA A 33 9.01 -7.32 16.25
N SER A 34 10.25 -7.46 15.73
CA SER A 34 11.37 -6.58 16.08
C SER A 34 11.16 -5.12 15.66
N ALA A 35 10.33 -4.86 14.67
CA ALA A 35 10.04 -3.49 14.21
C ALA A 35 9.17 -2.69 15.20
N ALA A 36 8.54 -3.36 16.16
CA ALA A 36 7.73 -2.73 17.21
C ALA A 36 8.56 -2.02 18.31
N ASP A 37 9.91 -2.16 18.33
CA ASP A 37 10.76 -1.49 19.33
C ASP A 37 10.65 0.03 19.16
N PRO A 38 10.21 0.78 20.20
CA PRO A 38 10.10 2.23 20.16
C PRO A 38 11.40 2.97 19.83
N LYS A 39 12.56 2.35 20.10
CA LYS A 39 13.88 2.91 19.76
C LYS A 39 14.10 3.04 18.25
N LEU A 40 13.32 2.31 17.45
CA LEU A 40 13.38 2.35 15.99
C LEU A 40 12.50 3.45 15.38
N ILE A 41 11.65 4.10 16.18
CA ILE A 41 10.76 5.17 15.69
C ILE A 41 11.53 6.27 14.96
N PRO A 42 12.61 6.86 15.53
CA PRO A 42 13.31 7.94 14.85
C PRO A 42 13.91 7.53 13.51
N VAL A 43 14.47 6.32 13.41
CA VAL A 43 15.04 5.83 12.14
C VAL A 43 13.96 5.41 11.15
N THR A 44 12.80 4.96 11.62
CA THR A 44 11.64 4.72 10.75
C THR A 44 11.18 6.03 10.09
N ASP A 45 10.99 7.08 10.90
CA ASP A 45 10.56 8.40 10.41
C ASP A 45 11.62 9.02 9.48
N GLU A 46 12.89 8.87 9.80
CA GLU A 46 14.00 9.28 8.93
C GLU A 46 13.91 8.61 7.55
N LEU A 47 13.78 7.29 7.52
CA LEU A 47 13.77 6.51 6.29
C LEU A 47 12.52 6.74 5.44
N VAL A 48 11.36 6.98 6.09
CA VAL A 48 10.12 7.25 5.37
C VAL A 48 10.09 8.67 4.81
N PHE A 49 10.48 9.68 5.60
CA PHE A 49 10.15 11.07 5.27
C PHE A 49 11.35 11.98 5.00
N ASN A 50 12.53 11.70 5.57
CA ASN A 50 13.58 12.70 5.71
C ASN A 50 14.84 12.42 4.86
N VAL A 51 14.99 11.22 4.29
CA VAL A 51 16.13 10.91 3.42
C VAL A 51 15.71 10.91 1.95
N PRO A 52 16.64 11.18 1.01
CA PRO A 52 16.43 10.95 -0.42
C PRO A 52 16.02 9.50 -0.69
N LEU A 53 15.24 9.26 -1.75
CA LEU A 53 14.77 7.92 -2.12
C LEU A 53 15.94 6.95 -2.34
N GLU A 54 17.02 7.42 -2.93
CA GLU A 54 18.24 6.64 -3.20
C GLU A 54 18.90 6.16 -1.89
N THR A 55 18.89 7.00 -0.86
CA THR A 55 19.38 6.64 0.48
C THR A 55 18.51 5.55 1.11
N PHE A 56 17.19 5.68 1.03
CA PHE A 56 16.27 4.63 1.46
C PHE A 56 16.57 3.31 0.72
N VAL A 57 16.69 3.34 -0.61
CA VAL A 57 17.00 2.15 -1.42
C VAL A 57 18.32 1.50 -0.98
N ALA A 58 19.36 2.29 -0.72
CA ALA A 58 20.64 1.79 -0.25
C ALA A 58 20.52 1.08 1.13
N ARG A 59 19.74 1.66 2.07
CA ARG A 59 19.47 1.09 3.39
C ARG A 59 18.61 -0.18 3.27
N ARG A 60 17.59 -0.17 2.44
CA ARG A 60 16.75 -1.33 2.14
C ARG A 60 17.56 -2.51 1.60
N ASN A 61 18.45 -2.28 0.63
CA ASN A 61 19.27 -3.32 0.04
C ASN A 61 20.22 -3.98 1.04
N LYS A 62 20.62 -3.25 2.08
CA LYS A 62 21.43 -3.75 3.20
C LYS A 62 20.58 -4.31 4.35
N GLN A 63 19.26 -4.18 4.30
CA GLN A 63 18.35 -4.48 5.43
C GLN A 63 18.79 -3.75 6.71
N ASP A 64 19.10 -2.45 6.62
CA ASP A 64 19.67 -1.65 7.69
C ASP A 64 18.73 -0.52 8.17
N PRO A 65 18.27 -0.58 9.44
CA PRO A 65 18.59 -1.60 10.45
C PRO A 65 17.81 -2.91 10.23
N ALA A 66 18.48 -4.05 10.47
CA ALA A 66 17.89 -5.37 10.25
C ALA A 66 16.63 -5.65 11.09
N ALA A 67 16.37 -4.84 12.13
CA ALA A 67 15.17 -4.95 12.96
C ALA A 67 13.91 -4.39 12.30
N LEU A 68 14.02 -3.46 11.34
CA LEU A 68 12.87 -2.91 10.60
C LEU A 68 12.42 -3.87 9.48
N ASP A 69 11.16 -3.74 9.08
CA ASP A 69 10.59 -4.54 8.01
C ASP A 69 10.75 -3.82 6.66
N PHE A 70 11.53 -4.44 5.76
CA PHE A 70 11.77 -3.97 4.40
C PHE A 70 11.07 -4.85 3.34
N ALA A 71 10.17 -5.76 3.75
CA ALA A 71 9.40 -6.54 2.80
C ALA A 71 8.53 -5.62 1.95
N SER A 72 8.25 -6.01 0.72
CA SER A 72 7.39 -5.26 -0.20
C SER A 72 6.90 -6.21 -1.28
N ASP A 73 5.66 -6.04 -1.69
CA ASP A 73 5.12 -6.67 -2.89
C ASP A 73 5.30 -5.79 -4.13
N ASN A 74 6.11 -4.75 -4.00
CA ASN A 74 6.34 -3.69 -4.97
C ASN A 74 5.04 -2.90 -5.23
N CYS A 75 4.68 -2.63 -6.48
CA CYS A 75 3.47 -1.90 -6.82
C CYS A 75 2.29 -2.85 -7.17
N THR A 76 2.18 -4.03 -6.54
CA THR A 76 1.29 -5.12 -7.00
C THR A 76 -0.19 -4.77 -6.98
N THR A 77 -0.62 -3.91 -6.04
CA THR A 77 -2.03 -3.46 -5.93
C THR A 77 -2.30 -2.14 -6.65
N ALA A 78 -1.27 -1.58 -7.26
CA ALA A 78 -1.38 -0.32 -7.98
C ALA A 78 -1.97 -0.52 -9.40
N PRO A 79 -2.49 0.53 -10.03
CA PRO A 79 -2.92 0.49 -11.41
C PRO A 79 -1.82 0.01 -12.37
N ASP A 80 -2.21 -0.55 -13.51
CA ASP A 80 -1.28 -1.01 -14.54
C ASP A 80 -0.28 0.10 -14.93
N ASN A 81 0.98 -0.32 -15.11
CA ASN A 81 2.07 0.55 -15.55
C ASN A 81 2.58 0.09 -16.94
N PRO A 82 1.78 0.27 -17.99
CA PRO A 82 2.06 -0.29 -19.32
C PRO A 82 3.29 0.32 -20.00
N LEU A 83 3.69 1.53 -19.58
CA LEU A 83 4.86 2.23 -20.11
C LEU A 83 6.15 1.96 -19.32
N GLY A 84 6.06 1.15 -18.24
CA GLY A 84 7.21 0.69 -17.48
C GLY A 84 7.94 1.81 -16.72
N PHE A 85 7.21 2.73 -16.10
CA PHE A 85 7.81 3.79 -15.29
C PHE A 85 8.51 3.22 -14.05
N PRO A 86 9.60 3.83 -13.57
CA PRO A 86 10.47 3.27 -12.52
C PRO A 86 9.89 3.47 -11.11
N PHE A 87 8.67 3.02 -10.84
CA PHE A 87 7.94 3.31 -9.59
C PHE A 87 8.29 2.38 -8.42
N THR A 88 8.91 1.23 -8.68
CA THR A 88 9.24 0.23 -7.67
C THR A 88 9.94 0.78 -6.41
N PRO A 89 10.96 1.66 -6.49
CA PRO A 89 11.57 2.19 -5.28
C PRO A 89 10.63 3.02 -4.41
N GLY A 90 9.75 3.82 -5.02
CA GLY A 90 8.73 4.58 -4.29
C GLY A 90 7.72 3.66 -3.61
N CYS A 91 7.21 2.65 -4.32
CA CYS A 91 6.31 1.65 -3.74
C CYS A 91 6.98 0.90 -2.58
N ASN A 92 8.26 0.54 -2.71
CA ASN A 92 8.99 -0.12 -1.62
C ASN A 92 9.09 0.75 -0.36
N ARG A 93 9.27 2.06 -0.50
CA ARG A 93 9.29 2.98 0.66
C ARG A 93 7.91 3.17 1.26
N HIS A 94 6.87 3.19 0.44
CA HIS A 94 5.49 3.24 0.89
C HIS A 94 5.12 2.00 1.73
N ASP A 95 5.43 0.79 1.23
CA ASP A 95 5.21 -0.47 1.95
C ASP A 95 5.99 -0.51 3.26
N PHE A 96 7.26 -0.06 3.24
CA PHE A 96 8.07 0.08 4.43
C PHE A 96 7.42 0.99 5.47
N GLY A 97 6.86 2.11 5.06
CA GLY A 97 6.12 3.02 5.92
C GLY A 97 4.91 2.33 6.55
N TYR A 98 4.07 1.70 5.75
CA TYR A 98 2.87 1.01 6.21
C TYR A 98 3.20 -0.08 7.24
N GLN A 99 4.12 -0.98 6.92
CA GLN A 99 4.46 -2.13 7.76
C GLN A 99 5.06 -1.71 9.10
N ASN A 100 6.03 -0.79 9.09
CA ASN A 100 6.69 -0.36 10.32
C ASN A 100 5.81 0.54 11.18
N PHE A 101 5.00 1.42 10.60
CA PHE A 101 4.03 2.20 11.37
C PHE A 101 2.94 1.32 11.98
N GLN A 102 2.48 0.27 11.29
CA GLN A 102 1.57 -0.74 11.85
C GLN A 102 2.24 -1.50 13.00
N ALA A 103 3.46 -2.02 12.80
CA ALA A 103 4.20 -2.74 13.84
C ALA A 103 4.44 -1.88 15.09
N GLN A 104 4.64 -0.58 14.91
CA GLN A 104 4.87 0.40 15.99
C GLN A 104 3.58 0.95 16.61
N GLY A 105 2.39 0.49 16.17
CA GLY A 105 1.09 0.99 16.66
C GLY A 105 0.80 2.45 16.31
N ARG A 106 1.47 2.99 15.29
CA ARG A 106 1.38 4.40 14.86
C ARG A 106 0.64 4.60 13.54
N PHE A 107 0.03 3.55 12.98
CA PHE A 107 -0.66 3.62 11.70
C PHE A 107 -2.04 4.26 11.87
N THR A 108 -2.08 5.58 12.01
CA THR A 108 -3.28 6.41 12.09
C THR A 108 -3.66 6.94 10.70
N VAL A 109 -4.88 7.49 10.58
CA VAL A 109 -5.32 8.16 9.33
C VAL A 109 -4.33 9.24 8.88
N GLU A 110 -3.87 10.06 9.84
CA GLU A 110 -2.92 11.14 9.55
C GLU A 110 -1.55 10.63 9.10
N ASN A 111 -1.03 9.61 9.76
CA ASN A 111 0.26 9.04 9.39
C ASN A 111 0.17 8.29 8.06
N LYS A 112 -0.94 7.58 7.81
CA LYS A 112 -1.21 6.97 6.51
C LYS A 112 -1.18 8.04 5.42
N GLN A 113 -1.90 9.15 5.59
CA GLN A 113 -1.92 10.23 4.61
C GLN A 113 -0.52 10.77 4.33
N LYS A 114 0.30 11.00 5.38
CA LYS A 114 1.69 11.45 5.19
C LYS A 114 2.54 10.46 4.39
N ILE A 115 2.34 9.16 4.60
CA ILE A 115 3.06 8.10 3.85
C ILE A 115 2.58 8.09 2.39
N ASP A 116 1.28 8.23 2.14
CA ASP A 116 0.70 8.31 0.80
C ASP A 116 1.18 9.55 0.03
N ASP A 117 1.21 10.71 0.69
CA ASP A 117 1.73 11.96 0.12
C ASP A 117 3.24 11.86 -0.21
N ASN A 118 3.99 11.10 0.61
CA ASN A 118 5.40 10.85 0.33
C ASN A 118 5.59 9.90 -0.86
N LEU A 119 4.69 8.92 -1.05
CA LEU A 119 4.68 8.09 -2.26
C LEU A 119 4.56 8.97 -3.51
N GLU A 120 3.62 9.92 -3.54
CA GLU A 120 3.46 10.81 -4.69
C GLU A 120 4.74 11.58 -5.01
N LYS A 121 5.41 12.13 -3.97
CA LYS A 121 6.70 12.82 -4.14
C LYS A 121 7.76 11.92 -4.75
N ASP A 122 7.85 10.69 -4.27
CA ASP A 122 8.81 9.72 -4.78
C ASP A 122 8.55 9.35 -6.23
N LEU A 123 7.30 9.08 -6.58
CA LEU A 123 6.94 8.74 -7.95
C LEU A 123 7.18 9.92 -8.90
N LYS A 124 6.83 11.16 -8.51
CA LYS A 124 7.12 12.36 -9.29
C LYS A 124 8.62 12.60 -9.41
N HIS A 125 9.40 12.37 -8.36
CA HIS A 125 10.87 12.41 -8.42
C HIS A 125 11.40 11.40 -9.45
N GLN A 126 10.92 10.17 -9.44
CA GLN A 126 11.30 9.14 -10.40
C GLN A 126 10.89 9.49 -11.84
N CYS A 127 9.79 10.21 -12.03
CA CYS A 127 9.39 10.72 -13.34
C CYS A 127 10.40 11.73 -13.92
N THR A 128 11.25 12.36 -13.10
CA THR A 128 12.31 13.24 -13.61
C THR A 128 13.41 12.49 -14.38
N THR A 129 13.56 11.18 -14.10
CA THR A 129 14.57 10.32 -14.73
C THR A 129 14.14 9.78 -16.09
N VAL A 130 12.85 9.85 -16.44
CA VAL A 130 12.37 9.36 -17.73
C VAL A 130 12.53 10.41 -18.83
N ASN A 131 12.47 9.94 -20.09
CA ASN A 131 12.50 10.83 -21.25
C ASN A 131 11.46 11.95 -21.11
N ILE A 132 11.84 13.18 -21.49
CA ILE A 132 11.02 14.38 -21.30
C ILE A 132 9.62 14.27 -21.93
N LEU A 133 9.48 13.58 -23.07
CA LEU A 133 8.18 13.37 -23.72
C LEU A 133 7.26 12.41 -22.94
N LYS A 134 7.82 11.55 -22.09
CA LYS A 134 7.06 10.64 -21.23
C LYS A 134 6.70 11.23 -19.87
N ARG A 135 7.36 12.32 -19.45
CA ARG A 135 7.17 12.90 -18.11
C ARG A 135 5.72 13.28 -17.79
N PRO A 136 4.95 13.91 -18.70
CA PRO A 136 3.56 14.22 -18.41
C PRO A 136 2.73 12.97 -18.11
N VAL A 137 2.92 11.90 -18.89
CA VAL A 137 2.21 10.61 -18.68
C VAL A 137 2.66 9.95 -17.37
N CYS A 138 3.98 9.97 -17.08
CA CYS A 138 4.53 9.46 -15.84
C CYS A 138 3.94 10.17 -14.61
N ASN A 139 3.91 11.50 -14.63
CA ASN A 139 3.32 12.30 -13.54
C ASN A 139 1.82 12.06 -13.40
N GLY A 140 1.08 11.93 -14.50
CA GLY A 140 -0.34 11.58 -14.46
C GLY A 140 -0.58 10.22 -13.81
N LEU A 141 0.25 9.22 -14.11
CA LEU A 141 0.16 7.91 -13.45
C LEU A 141 0.55 7.98 -11.97
N ALA A 142 1.55 8.80 -11.59
CA ALA A 142 1.92 9.02 -10.19
C ALA A 142 0.74 9.57 -9.37
N GLU A 143 -0.04 10.50 -9.93
CA GLU A 143 -1.25 11.03 -9.30
C GLU A 143 -2.34 9.96 -9.15
N VAL A 144 -2.54 9.09 -10.16
CA VAL A 144 -3.47 7.96 -10.05
C VAL A 144 -3.05 7.01 -8.93
N TYR A 145 -1.76 6.70 -8.79
CA TYR A 145 -1.23 5.87 -7.70
C TYR A 145 -1.50 6.49 -6.34
N HIS A 146 -1.23 7.80 -6.19
CA HIS A 146 -1.48 8.53 -4.93
C HIS A 146 -2.96 8.42 -4.50
N VAL A 147 -3.89 8.72 -5.40
CA VAL A 147 -5.32 8.64 -5.07
C VAL A 147 -5.75 7.19 -4.84
N ALA A 148 -5.18 6.23 -5.58
CA ALA A 148 -5.47 4.81 -5.39
C ALA A 148 -5.07 4.32 -4.00
N VAL A 149 -3.86 4.66 -3.48
CA VAL A 149 -3.45 4.24 -2.14
C VAL A 149 -4.26 4.94 -1.05
N ARG A 150 -4.64 6.20 -1.24
CA ARG A 150 -5.55 6.92 -0.34
C ARG A 150 -6.90 6.22 -0.24
N LYS A 151 -7.43 5.73 -1.36
CA LYS A 151 -8.74 5.10 -1.45
C LYS A 151 -8.75 3.64 -1.03
N PHE A 152 -7.75 2.86 -1.44
CA PHE A 152 -7.75 1.40 -1.31
C PHE A 152 -6.69 0.88 -0.32
N GLY A 153 -5.77 1.73 0.13
CA GLY A 153 -4.64 1.34 0.97
C GLY A 153 -5.04 1.01 2.41
N GLY A 154 -4.86 -0.22 2.76
CA GLY A 154 -4.57 -0.85 4.05
C GLY A 154 -5.20 -0.34 5.34
N LEU A 155 -6.51 -0.07 5.38
CA LEU A 155 -7.22 0.28 6.61
C LEU A 155 -8.47 -0.60 6.82
N ASP A 156 -8.27 -1.92 6.84
CA ASP A 156 -9.36 -2.84 7.22
C ASP A 156 -9.86 -2.59 8.66
N ASP A 157 -9.05 -1.94 9.51
CA ASP A 157 -9.39 -1.59 10.89
C ASP A 157 -9.83 -0.13 11.09
N ILE A 158 -9.64 0.76 10.11
CA ILE A 158 -10.16 2.12 10.14
C ILE A 158 -11.22 2.21 9.05
N GLN A 159 -12.50 2.23 9.45
CA GLN A 159 -13.61 2.45 8.53
C GLN A 159 -13.39 3.78 7.78
N VAL A 160 -12.69 3.72 6.65
CA VAL A 160 -12.74 4.78 5.67
C VAL A 160 -14.18 4.76 5.17
N LYS A 161 -15.02 5.67 5.68
CA LYS A 161 -16.33 5.95 5.09
C LYS A 161 -16.09 6.02 3.59
N ARG A 162 -16.95 5.33 2.83
CA ARG A 162 -16.96 5.46 1.36
C ARG A 162 -16.96 6.94 1.04
N ASP A 163 -15.81 7.46 0.64
CA ASP A 163 -15.64 8.89 0.33
C ASP A 163 -15.92 9.05 -1.16
N ASP A 164 -17.14 9.48 -1.47
CA ASP A 164 -17.59 9.69 -2.86
C ASP A 164 -16.74 10.78 -3.55
N ALA A 165 -16.19 11.73 -2.78
CA ALA A 165 -15.27 12.74 -3.30
C ALA A 165 -13.95 12.12 -3.73
N LEU A 166 -13.41 11.18 -2.96
CA LEU A 166 -12.17 10.45 -3.30
C LEU A 166 -12.37 9.51 -4.51
N GLU A 167 -13.57 8.92 -4.64
CA GLU A 167 -13.92 8.17 -5.85
C GLU A 167 -13.94 9.08 -7.08
N ALA A 168 -14.58 10.25 -7.00
CA ALA A 168 -14.62 11.20 -8.10
C ALA A 168 -13.22 11.70 -8.48
N GLU A 169 -12.37 12.02 -7.48
CA GLU A 169 -10.97 12.38 -7.68
C GLU A 169 -10.20 11.28 -8.41
N TYR A 170 -10.37 10.02 -7.98
CA TYR A 170 -9.72 8.87 -8.62
C TYR A 170 -10.12 8.74 -10.10
N GLN A 171 -11.40 8.85 -10.42
CA GLN A 171 -11.88 8.76 -11.80
C GLN A 171 -11.39 9.93 -12.66
N GLU A 172 -11.32 11.14 -12.13
CA GLU A 172 -10.75 12.31 -12.80
C GLU A 172 -9.26 12.11 -13.15
N LYS A 173 -8.45 11.68 -12.15
CA LYS A 173 -7.02 11.44 -12.36
C LYS A 173 -6.78 10.31 -13.36
N LEU A 174 -7.57 9.24 -13.29
CA LEU A 174 -7.49 8.12 -14.21
C LEU A 174 -7.85 8.56 -15.67
N ALA A 175 -8.87 9.38 -15.84
CA ALA A 175 -9.23 9.92 -17.16
C ALA A 175 -8.13 10.82 -17.72
N THR A 176 -7.56 11.69 -16.89
CA THR A 176 -6.44 12.56 -17.26
C THR A 176 -5.22 11.74 -17.68
N TYR A 177 -4.83 10.73 -16.90
CA TYR A 177 -3.73 9.83 -17.27
C TYR A 177 -3.96 9.16 -18.61
N LYS A 178 -5.16 8.58 -18.85
CA LYS A 178 -5.50 7.91 -20.11
C LYS A 178 -5.43 8.86 -21.31
N ALA A 179 -5.84 10.10 -21.14
CA ALA A 179 -5.72 11.11 -22.19
C ALA A 179 -4.25 11.44 -22.53
N LEU A 180 -3.40 11.61 -21.52
CA LEU A 180 -1.96 11.83 -21.69
C LEU A 180 -1.28 10.63 -22.35
N GLU A 181 -1.62 9.41 -21.94
CA GLU A 181 -1.09 8.18 -22.52
C GLU A 181 -1.47 8.05 -24.01
N ALA A 182 -2.72 8.29 -24.36
CA ALA A 182 -3.21 8.23 -25.74
C ALA A 182 -2.51 9.28 -26.61
N GLU A 183 -2.29 10.51 -26.12
CA GLU A 183 -1.58 11.56 -26.84
C GLU A 183 -0.12 11.18 -27.04
N TYR A 184 0.57 10.69 -26.01
CA TYR A 184 1.95 10.20 -26.13
C TYR A 184 2.07 9.09 -27.19
N LEU A 185 1.19 8.10 -27.17
CA LEU A 185 1.20 7.00 -28.16
C LEU A 185 0.95 7.49 -29.57
N ARG A 186 0.05 8.48 -29.74
CA ARG A 186 -0.20 9.13 -31.04
C ARG A 186 1.04 9.86 -31.54
N LEU A 187 1.71 10.63 -30.69
CA LEU A 187 2.95 11.35 -31.08
C LEU A 187 4.06 10.37 -31.42
N LYS A 188 4.22 9.31 -30.64
CA LYS A 188 5.21 8.24 -30.90
C LYS A 188 4.97 7.57 -32.26
N ALA A 189 3.73 7.28 -32.62
CA ALA A 189 3.38 6.64 -33.91
C ALA A 189 3.64 7.55 -35.13
N ARG A 190 3.67 8.88 -34.93
CA ARG A 190 3.95 9.85 -35.99
C ARG A 190 5.43 10.13 -36.20
N SER A 191 6.26 9.77 -35.24
CA SER A 191 7.72 10.00 -35.24
C SER A 191 8.55 8.78 -35.65
N GLY A 192 7.95 7.63 -35.85
CA GLY A 192 8.55 6.39 -36.35
C GLY A 192 8.08 6.06 -37.74
#